data_00892b3ea61580912e366bcd7c8a2ae2
#
_entry.id   00892b3ea61580912e366bcd7c8a2ae2
#
_cell.length_a   1.000
_cell.length_b   1.000
_cell.length_c   1.000
_cell.angle_alpha   90.00
_cell.angle_beta   90.00
_cell.angle_gamma   90.00
#
_symmetry.space_group_name_H-M   'P 1'
#
loop_
_entity.id
_entity.type
_entity.pdbx_description
1 polymer ?
#
loop_
_entity_poly.entity_id
_entity_poly.type
_entity_poly.pdbx_seq_one_letter_code
_entity_poly.pdbx_strand_id
1 'polypeptide(L)'
;MSYHGAEYTFRKEWMTPFDKYSYDMVYVCGLEIEEPTGLDLIEYLESHPERELFYAPGPRGIRIGKEKMERIYALHPILHINELESKELSGCTSAEDAAEKLCFLTGNTVIVTLGENGTYCRERSGIAYTVPGIPTTVVDTIGAGDSHIGAVMASLSLGNSLRKSIHIANTAASAVVGVKGASLTEKEFREMSRCWGQKVF
;
A
#
# COMPACT_ATOMS: atom_id res chain seq x y z
N MET A 1 5.23 22.26 -6.05
CA MET A 1 4.65 22.20 -7.40
C MET A 1 4.91 20.81 -7.92
N SER A 2 3.89 20.03 -8.21
CA SER A 2 4.03 18.77 -8.95
C SER A 2 3.82 19.06 -10.44
N TYR A 3 4.71 18.57 -11.29
CA TYR A 3 4.51 18.58 -12.73
C TYR A 3 3.52 17.46 -13.08
N HIS A 4 2.55 17.79 -13.94
CA HIS A 4 1.65 16.80 -14.50
C HIS A 4 2.42 15.92 -15.50
N GLY A 5 2.60 14.65 -15.17
CA GLY A 5 3.30 13.67 -16.00
C GLY A 5 2.34 12.62 -16.60
N ALA A 6 2.88 11.46 -16.95
CA ALA A 6 2.13 10.37 -17.57
C ALA A 6 0.98 9.83 -16.68
N GLU A 7 1.13 9.93 -15.37
CA GLU A 7 0.12 9.54 -14.38
C GLU A 7 -1.22 10.28 -14.54
N TYR A 8 -1.21 11.47 -15.13
CA TYR A 8 -2.42 12.25 -15.41
C TYR A 8 -3.11 11.91 -16.74
N THR A 9 -2.44 11.13 -17.58
CA THR A 9 -2.93 10.73 -18.91
C THR A 9 -2.89 9.24 -19.12
N PHE A 10 -2.92 8.48 -18.03
CA PHE A 10 -2.89 7.02 -18.04
C PHE A 10 -3.97 6.45 -18.98
N ARG A 11 -3.65 5.38 -19.70
CA ARG A 11 -4.57 4.67 -20.60
C ARG A 11 -4.39 3.17 -20.44
N LYS A 12 -5.48 2.41 -20.55
CA LYS A 12 -5.44 0.95 -20.45
C LYS A 12 -4.56 0.29 -21.52
N GLU A 13 -4.44 0.89 -22.70
CA GLU A 13 -3.58 0.38 -23.78
C GLU A 13 -2.10 0.30 -23.36
N TRP A 14 -1.69 1.09 -22.37
CA TRP A 14 -0.34 1.02 -21.83
C TRP A 14 -0.11 -0.22 -20.96
N MET A 15 -1.19 -0.81 -20.43
CA MET A 15 -1.12 -2.01 -19.60
C MET A 15 -1.18 -3.30 -20.42
N THR A 16 -1.88 -3.30 -21.56
CA THR A 16 -2.06 -4.51 -22.38
C THR A 16 -0.75 -5.21 -22.80
N PRO A 17 0.39 -4.52 -23.06
CA PRO A 17 1.66 -5.19 -23.33
C PRO A 17 2.17 -6.06 -22.18
N PHE A 18 1.69 -5.83 -20.94
CA PHE A 18 2.08 -6.57 -19.75
C PHE A 18 1.25 -7.85 -19.54
N ASP A 19 0.13 -8.01 -20.24
CA ASP A 19 -0.74 -9.20 -20.12
C ASP A 19 -0.06 -10.49 -20.55
N LYS A 20 1.00 -10.38 -21.32
CA LYS A 20 1.87 -11.53 -21.69
C LYS A 20 2.72 -12.06 -20.53
N TYR A 21 2.83 -11.30 -19.43
CA TYR A 21 3.57 -11.72 -18.26
C TYR A 21 2.60 -12.23 -17.19
N SER A 22 3.00 -13.30 -16.50
CA SER A 22 2.29 -13.77 -15.31
C SER A 22 2.76 -12.98 -14.11
N TYR A 23 1.84 -12.31 -13.43
CA TYR A 23 2.05 -11.68 -12.12
C TYR A 23 0.79 -11.81 -11.29
N ASP A 24 0.98 -12.09 -10.00
CA ASP A 24 -0.10 -12.43 -9.08
C ASP A 24 -0.63 -11.21 -8.34
N MET A 25 0.15 -10.13 -8.25
CA MET A 25 -0.15 -8.94 -7.47
C MET A 25 -0.04 -7.67 -8.30
N VAL A 26 -0.97 -6.74 -8.07
CA VAL A 26 -0.96 -5.40 -8.68
C VAL A 26 -1.06 -4.36 -7.58
N TYR A 27 -0.20 -3.34 -7.62
CA TYR A 27 -0.27 -2.18 -6.76
C TYR A 27 -0.79 -0.97 -7.53
N VAL A 28 -1.76 -0.28 -6.94
CA VAL A 28 -2.35 0.93 -7.50
C VAL A 28 -2.42 2.00 -6.42
N CYS A 29 -2.03 3.22 -6.75
CA CYS A 29 -2.20 4.37 -5.86
C CYS A 29 -3.34 5.30 -6.30
N GLY A 30 -3.73 6.21 -5.41
CA GLY A 30 -4.88 7.07 -5.65
C GLY A 30 -4.65 8.12 -6.74
N LEU A 31 -3.39 8.39 -7.11
CA LEU A 31 -3.06 9.40 -8.12
C LEU A 31 -3.64 9.06 -9.48
N GLU A 32 -3.43 7.84 -9.94
CA GLU A 32 -3.91 7.36 -11.23
C GLU A 32 -5.44 7.22 -11.26
N ILE A 33 -6.04 6.93 -10.10
CA ILE A 33 -7.50 6.74 -9.98
C ILE A 33 -8.25 8.08 -9.92
N GLU A 34 -7.67 9.11 -9.27
CA GLU A 34 -8.31 10.43 -9.14
C GLU A 34 -8.63 11.03 -10.50
N GLU A 35 -7.70 10.93 -11.45
CA GLU A 35 -7.82 11.53 -12.77
C GLU A 35 -8.96 10.93 -13.62
N PRO A 36 -9.49 11.65 -14.61
CA PRO A 36 -10.53 11.13 -15.50
C PRO A 36 -10.19 9.76 -16.11
N THR A 37 -8.95 9.58 -16.52
CA THR A 37 -8.44 8.33 -17.09
C THR A 37 -8.29 7.19 -16.08
N GLY A 38 -8.53 7.45 -14.79
CA GLY A 38 -8.60 6.40 -13.77
C GLY A 38 -9.67 5.35 -14.02
N LEU A 39 -10.71 5.66 -14.80
CA LEU A 39 -11.70 4.69 -15.26
C LEU A 39 -11.07 3.61 -16.15
N ASP A 40 -10.15 3.97 -17.02
CA ASP A 40 -9.42 3.02 -17.87
C ASP A 40 -8.62 2.02 -17.04
N LEU A 41 -8.00 2.49 -15.96
CA LEU A 41 -7.27 1.62 -15.03
C LEU A 41 -8.23 0.69 -14.27
N ILE A 42 -9.36 1.22 -13.80
CA ILE A 42 -10.38 0.40 -13.12
C ILE A 42 -10.90 -0.69 -14.06
N GLU A 43 -11.25 -0.35 -15.31
CA GLU A 43 -11.69 -1.33 -16.33
C GLU A 43 -10.63 -2.40 -16.59
N TYR A 44 -9.36 -2.01 -16.63
CA TYR A 44 -8.25 -2.98 -16.76
C TYR A 44 -8.20 -3.93 -15.56
N LEU A 45 -8.31 -3.43 -14.34
CA LEU A 45 -8.30 -4.24 -13.13
C LEU A 45 -9.52 -5.20 -13.08
N GLU A 46 -10.70 -4.72 -13.45
CA GLU A 46 -11.93 -5.52 -13.52
C GLU A 46 -11.83 -6.69 -14.54
N SER A 47 -11.01 -6.50 -15.59
CA SER A 47 -10.75 -7.55 -16.57
C SER A 47 -9.72 -8.59 -16.11
N HIS A 48 -9.09 -8.39 -14.95
CA HIS A 48 -8.06 -9.27 -14.38
C HIS A 48 -8.34 -9.60 -12.90
N PRO A 49 -9.51 -10.20 -12.60
CA PRO A 49 -9.93 -10.46 -11.22
C PRO A 49 -9.10 -11.53 -10.52
N GLU A 50 -8.27 -12.27 -11.25
CA GLU A 50 -7.34 -13.27 -10.72
C GLU A 50 -6.14 -12.67 -9.98
N ARG A 51 -5.87 -11.37 -10.17
CA ARG A 51 -4.73 -10.67 -9.58
C ARG A 51 -5.09 -10.07 -8.23
N GLU A 52 -4.26 -10.28 -7.24
CA GLU A 52 -4.46 -9.67 -5.93
C GLU A 52 -4.17 -8.16 -5.99
N LEU A 53 -5.19 -7.35 -5.72
CA LEU A 53 -5.06 -5.90 -5.79
C LEU A 53 -4.63 -5.33 -4.44
N PHE A 54 -3.52 -4.60 -4.43
CA PHE A 54 -3.11 -3.73 -3.34
C PHE A 54 -3.43 -2.28 -3.72
N TYR A 55 -4.19 -1.61 -2.87
CA TYR A 55 -4.63 -0.25 -3.14
C TYR A 55 -4.22 0.71 -2.03
N ALA A 56 -3.49 1.77 -2.39
CA ALA A 56 -3.13 2.86 -1.51
C ALA A 56 -3.74 4.17 -2.03
N PRO A 57 -4.94 4.57 -1.57
CA PRO A 57 -5.57 5.80 -2.03
C PRO A 57 -4.75 7.06 -1.73
N GLY A 58 -3.93 7.01 -0.68
CA GLY A 58 -3.14 8.14 -0.23
C GLY A 58 -4.04 9.34 0.17
N PRO A 59 -3.49 10.54 0.29
CA PRO A 59 -4.24 11.73 0.65
C PRO A 59 -5.26 12.16 -0.42
N ARG A 60 -5.27 11.49 -1.56
CA ARG A 60 -6.22 11.73 -2.66
C ARG A 60 -7.51 10.93 -2.50
N GLY A 61 -7.53 9.92 -1.62
CA GLY A 61 -8.68 9.04 -1.43
C GLY A 61 -10.00 9.76 -1.22
N ILE A 62 -10.00 10.85 -0.45
CA ILE A 62 -11.20 11.68 -0.20
C ILE A 62 -11.66 12.50 -1.42
N ARG A 63 -10.82 12.65 -2.45
CA ARG A 63 -11.14 13.39 -3.68
C ARG A 63 -11.63 12.47 -4.79
N ILE A 64 -11.35 11.18 -4.67
CA ILE A 64 -11.80 10.18 -5.64
C ILE A 64 -13.31 10.08 -5.56
N GLY A 65 -13.98 10.28 -6.68
CA GLY A 65 -15.45 10.23 -6.75
C GLY A 65 -16.00 8.88 -6.28
N LYS A 66 -17.19 8.93 -5.65
CA LYS A 66 -17.84 7.77 -5.04
C LYS A 66 -17.94 6.57 -5.99
N GLU A 67 -18.30 6.79 -7.25
CA GLU A 67 -18.42 5.75 -8.26
C GLU A 67 -17.12 4.97 -8.45
N LYS A 68 -16.00 5.67 -8.61
CA LYS A 68 -14.67 5.04 -8.75
C LYS A 68 -14.29 4.25 -7.50
N MET A 69 -14.53 4.82 -6.31
CA MET A 69 -14.24 4.14 -5.04
C MET A 69 -15.07 2.87 -4.87
N GLU A 70 -16.36 2.90 -5.20
CA GLU A 70 -17.22 1.73 -5.14
C GLU A 70 -16.75 0.62 -6.10
N ARG A 71 -16.34 0.96 -7.31
CA ARG A 71 -15.78 0.00 -8.27
C ARG A 71 -14.47 -0.60 -7.78
N ILE A 72 -13.54 0.21 -7.25
CA ILE A 72 -12.29 -0.29 -6.66
C ILE A 72 -12.58 -1.20 -5.46
N TYR A 73 -13.50 -0.83 -4.57
CA TYR A 73 -13.83 -1.67 -3.41
C TYR A 73 -14.49 -2.98 -3.81
N ALA A 74 -15.26 -3.00 -4.90
CA ALA A 74 -15.82 -4.23 -5.46
C ALA A 74 -14.79 -5.22 -6.00
N LEU A 75 -13.55 -4.76 -6.24
CA LEU A 75 -12.40 -5.62 -6.59
C LEU A 75 -11.72 -6.25 -5.37
N HIS A 76 -12.26 -6.01 -4.16
CA HIS A 76 -11.75 -6.56 -2.92
C HIS A 76 -10.25 -6.29 -2.68
N PRO A 77 -9.78 -5.03 -2.77
CA PRO A 77 -8.37 -4.72 -2.58
C PRO A 77 -7.92 -4.96 -1.14
N ILE A 78 -6.66 -5.34 -0.96
CA ILE A 78 -5.96 -5.12 0.29
C ILE A 78 -5.66 -3.62 0.38
N LEU A 79 -6.27 -2.94 1.35
CA LEU A 79 -6.01 -1.51 1.57
C LEU A 79 -4.73 -1.29 2.35
N HIS A 80 -3.90 -0.36 1.88
CA HIS A 80 -2.74 0.14 2.59
C HIS A 80 -2.87 1.66 2.74
N ILE A 81 -3.04 2.13 3.96
CA ILE A 81 -3.33 3.52 4.28
C ILE A 81 -2.63 3.94 5.57
N ASN A 82 -2.46 5.24 5.79
CA ASN A 82 -2.01 5.73 7.09
C ASN A 82 -3.20 6.04 8.03
N GLU A 83 -2.89 6.34 9.28
CA GLU A 83 -3.90 6.59 10.31
C GLU A 83 -4.84 7.74 9.94
N LEU A 84 -4.31 8.85 9.42
CA LEU A 84 -5.12 10.01 9.02
C LEU A 84 -6.05 9.66 7.87
N GLU A 85 -5.52 9.07 6.82
CA GLU A 85 -6.28 8.63 5.65
C GLU A 85 -7.37 7.64 6.02
N SER A 86 -7.08 6.70 6.94
CA SER A 86 -8.07 5.72 7.39
C SER A 86 -9.27 6.38 8.09
N LYS A 87 -9.01 7.37 8.94
CA LYS A 87 -10.04 8.14 9.63
C LYS A 87 -10.86 8.99 8.66
N GLU A 88 -10.19 9.67 7.73
CA GLU A 88 -10.85 10.52 6.73
C GLU A 88 -11.76 9.71 5.80
N LEU A 89 -11.28 8.58 5.28
CA LEU A 89 -12.06 7.71 4.38
C LEU A 89 -13.23 7.01 5.08
N SER A 90 -13.04 6.63 6.33
CA SER A 90 -14.07 5.91 7.08
C SER A 90 -15.05 6.83 7.81
N GLY A 91 -14.62 8.05 8.15
CA GLY A 91 -15.33 8.94 9.07
C GLY A 91 -15.26 8.49 10.54
N CYS A 92 -14.38 7.53 10.88
CA CYS A 92 -14.17 7.06 12.24
C CYS A 92 -13.10 7.90 12.97
N THR A 93 -13.08 7.81 14.30
CA THR A 93 -12.14 8.57 15.13
C THR A 93 -10.91 7.76 15.55
N SER A 94 -10.99 6.43 15.55
CA SER A 94 -9.87 5.53 15.82
C SER A 94 -9.41 4.81 14.56
N ALA A 95 -8.14 4.39 14.53
CA ALA A 95 -7.59 3.59 13.43
C ALA A 95 -8.20 2.18 13.38
N GLU A 96 -8.53 1.63 14.55
CA GLU A 96 -9.15 0.32 14.71
C GLU A 96 -10.55 0.28 14.12
N ASP A 97 -11.42 1.24 14.49
CA ASP A 97 -12.79 1.33 13.96
C ASP A 97 -12.75 1.66 12.46
N ALA A 98 -11.81 2.50 12.03
CA ALA A 98 -11.60 2.82 10.63
C ALA A 98 -11.23 1.57 9.83
N ALA A 99 -10.27 0.79 10.32
CA ALA A 99 -9.84 -0.43 9.66
C ALA A 99 -10.97 -1.49 9.61
N GLU A 100 -11.76 -1.62 10.68
CA GLU A 100 -12.91 -2.53 10.69
C GLU A 100 -13.95 -2.13 9.64
N LYS A 101 -14.33 -0.86 9.61
CA LYS A 101 -15.29 -0.34 8.62
C LYS A 101 -14.80 -0.50 7.19
N LEU A 102 -13.53 -0.16 6.92
CA LEU A 102 -12.94 -0.29 5.60
C LEU A 102 -12.76 -1.76 5.19
N CYS A 103 -12.42 -2.64 6.12
CA CYS A 103 -12.39 -4.09 5.90
C CYS A 103 -13.77 -4.65 5.51
N PHE A 104 -14.83 -4.15 6.15
CA PHE A 104 -16.20 -4.49 5.77
C PHE A 104 -16.56 -3.97 4.36
N LEU A 105 -16.19 -2.73 4.03
CA LEU A 105 -16.48 -2.12 2.72
C LEU A 105 -15.74 -2.78 1.56
N THR A 106 -14.49 -3.16 1.76
CA THR A 106 -13.69 -3.83 0.71
C THR A 106 -13.87 -5.34 0.70
N GLY A 107 -14.36 -5.93 1.80
CA GLY A 107 -14.39 -7.38 1.98
C GLY A 107 -12.99 -8.01 2.06
N ASN A 108 -11.94 -7.23 2.33
CA ASN A 108 -10.56 -7.70 2.40
C ASN A 108 -9.78 -7.00 3.51
N THR A 109 -8.52 -7.35 3.64
CA THR A 109 -7.57 -6.91 4.66
C THR A 109 -7.28 -5.41 4.56
N VAL A 110 -7.16 -4.74 5.70
CA VAL A 110 -6.75 -3.34 5.82
C VAL A 110 -5.49 -3.24 6.66
N ILE A 111 -4.48 -2.60 6.11
CA ILE A 111 -3.18 -2.35 6.72
C ILE A 111 -3.08 -0.84 6.99
N VAL A 112 -3.05 -0.44 8.25
CA VAL A 112 -2.98 0.96 8.68
C VAL A 112 -1.64 1.25 9.30
N THR A 113 -0.82 2.08 8.66
CA THR A 113 0.44 2.54 9.23
C THR A 113 0.20 3.62 10.29
N LEU A 114 0.84 3.47 11.46
CA LEU A 114 0.67 4.33 12.65
C LEU A 114 1.96 5.11 12.99
N GLY A 115 2.80 5.40 12.00
CA GLY A 115 4.08 6.06 12.20
C GLY A 115 5.01 5.26 13.12
N GLU A 116 5.53 5.90 14.17
CA GLU A 116 6.44 5.26 15.13
C GLU A 116 5.79 4.11 15.92
N ASN A 117 4.46 4.09 16.01
CA ASN A 117 3.71 3.03 16.68
C ASN A 117 3.60 1.74 15.84
N GLY A 118 4.09 1.75 14.60
CA GLY A 118 4.12 0.60 13.71
C GLY A 118 2.90 0.49 12.82
N THR A 119 2.28 -0.69 12.78
CA THR A 119 1.19 -0.96 11.82
C THR A 119 0.08 -1.77 12.47
N TYR A 120 -1.14 -1.28 12.38
CA TYR A 120 -2.34 -2.03 12.71
C TYR A 120 -2.85 -2.76 11.47
N CYS A 121 -3.23 -4.02 11.65
CA CYS A 121 -3.80 -4.84 10.58
C CYS A 121 -5.14 -5.43 11.01
N ARG A 122 -6.15 -5.28 10.17
CA ARG A 122 -7.43 -5.96 10.25
C ARG A 122 -7.54 -6.91 9.07
N GLU A 123 -7.37 -8.20 9.32
CA GLU A 123 -7.47 -9.22 8.28
C GLU A 123 -8.94 -9.51 7.90
N ARG A 124 -9.14 -9.88 6.67
CA ARG A 124 -10.44 -10.37 6.14
C ARG A 124 -11.04 -11.50 7.00
N SER A 125 -10.19 -12.31 7.62
CA SER A 125 -10.57 -13.39 8.55
C SER A 125 -11.23 -12.89 9.84
N GLY A 126 -11.18 -11.58 10.12
CA GLY A 126 -11.62 -10.99 11.36
C GLY A 126 -10.51 -10.84 12.42
N ILE A 127 -9.33 -11.41 12.18
CA ILE A 127 -8.18 -11.26 13.08
C ILE A 127 -7.67 -9.82 13.00
N ALA A 128 -7.39 -9.23 14.15
CA ALA A 128 -6.79 -7.90 14.25
C ALA A 128 -5.59 -7.91 15.18
N TYR A 129 -4.56 -7.14 14.81
CA TYR A 129 -3.33 -7.01 15.60
C TYR A 129 -2.52 -5.79 15.22
N THR A 130 -1.65 -5.38 16.13
CA THR A 130 -0.61 -4.39 15.86
C THR A 130 0.74 -5.08 15.76
N VAL A 131 1.54 -4.66 14.77
CA VAL A 131 2.96 -5.01 14.66
C VAL A 131 3.75 -3.75 15.07
N PRO A 132 4.57 -3.81 16.11
CA PRO A 132 5.31 -2.65 16.61
C PRO A 132 6.20 -2.01 15.56
N GLY A 133 6.34 -0.68 15.64
CA GLY A 133 7.30 0.07 14.85
C GLY A 133 8.75 -0.25 15.23
N ILE A 134 9.66 0.13 14.37
CA ILE A 134 11.10 0.02 14.62
C ILE A 134 11.62 1.42 14.96
N PRO A 135 12.18 1.63 16.16
CA PRO A 135 12.71 2.92 16.57
C PRO A 135 13.78 3.42 15.57
N THR A 136 13.63 4.65 15.13
CA THR A 136 14.60 5.29 14.24
C THR A 136 14.64 6.81 14.47
N THR A 137 15.73 7.44 14.06
CA THR A 137 15.78 8.91 14.02
C THR A 137 15.18 9.38 12.70
N VAL A 138 14.10 10.15 12.77
CA VAL A 138 13.40 10.67 11.60
C VAL A 138 14.23 11.75 10.92
N VAL A 139 14.59 11.53 9.65
CA VAL A 139 15.27 12.49 8.78
C VAL A 139 14.31 13.00 7.70
N ASP A 140 13.56 12.08 7.05
CA ASP A 140 12.57 12.39 6.03
C ASP A 140 11.50 11.30 6.03
N THR A 141 10.24 11.67 5.86
CA THR A 141 9.13 10.70 5.82
C THR A 141 8.67 10.35 4.39
N ILE A 142 9.25 11.01 3.38
CA ILE A 142 8.90 10.75 1.98
C ILE A 142 9.30 9.31 1.61
N GLY A 143 8.40 8.59 0.95
CA GLY A 143 8.63 7.22 0.50
C GLY A 143 8.47 6.14 1.58
N ALA A 144 8.19 6.49 2.84
CA ALA A 144 7.98 5.52 3.91
C ALA A 144 6.80 4.56 3.60
N GLY A 145 5.67 5.11 3.16
CA GLY A 145 4.48 4.34 2.77
C GLY A 145 4.75 3.42 1.57
N ASP A 146 5.40 3.94 0.53
CA ASP A 146 5.74 3.17 -0.67
C ASP A 146 6.72 2.05 -0.37
N SER A 147 7.72 2.32 0.47
CA SER A 147 8.67 1.31 0.92
C SER A 147 8.02 0.24 1.78
N HIS A 148 7.04 0.64 2.63
CA HIS A 148 6.30 -0.29 3.46
C HIS A 148 5.46 -1.24 2.60
N ILE A 149 4.60 -0.72 1.71
CA ILE A 149 3.76 -1.59 0.88
C ILE A 149 4.60 -2.45 -0.08
N GLY A 150 5.65 -1.90 -0.68
CA GLY A 150 6.58 -2.67 -1.51
C GLY A 150 7.22 -3.84 -0.76
N ALA A 151 7.64 -3.62 0.50
CA ALA A 151 8.20 -4.67 1.35
C ALA A 151 7.14 -5.71 1.77
N VAL A 152 5.89 -5.30 2.04
CA VAL A 152 4.79 -6.23 2.31
C VAL A 152 4.59 -7.16 1.11
N MET A 153 4.42 -6.61 -0.08
CA MET A 153 4.18 -7.39 -1.30
C MET A 153 5.35 -8.32 -1.62
N ALA A 154 6.58 -7.81 -1.57
CA ALA A 154 7.78 -8.62 -1.81
C ALA A 154 7.91 -9.77 -0.80
N SER A 155 7.59 -9.53 0.48
CA SER A 155 7.65 -10.56 1.50
C SER A 155 6.53 -11.62 1.35
N LEU A 156 5.33 -11.21 0.96
CA LEU A 156 4.23 -12.13 0.65
C LEU A 156 4.54 -13.00 -0.55
N SER A 157 5.15 -12.45 -1.61
CA SER A 157 5.56 -13.22 -2.80
C SER A 157 6.60 -14.31 -2.48
N LEU A 158 7.36 -14.15 -1.39
CA LEU A 158 8.27 -15.15 -0.85
C LEU A 158 7.59 -16.19 0.06
N GLY A 159 6.25 -16.15 0.18
CA GLY A 159 5.47 -17.09 0.99
C GLY A 159 5.49 -16.81 2.50
N ASN A 160 5.92 -15.63 2.94
CA ASN A 160 5.83 -15.25 4.35
C ASN A 160 4.38 -14.95 4.76
N SER A 161 4.07 -15.14 6.05
CA SER A 161 2.79 -14.72 6.60
C SER A 161 2.64 -13.19 6.58
N LEU A 162 1.40 -12.69 6.51
CA LEU A 162 1.13 -11.24 6.49
C LEU A 162 1.73 -10.52 7.71
N ARG A 163 1.60 -11.09 8.91
CA ARG A 163 2.20 -10.50 10.12
C ARG A 163 3.72 -10.38 10.02
N LYS A 164 4.41 -11.39 9.47
CA LYS A 164 5.86 -11.34 9.24
C LYS A 164 6.19 -10.31 8.16
N SER A 165 5.41 -10.24 7.10
CA SER A 165 5.59 -9.28 6.01
C SER A 165 5.44 -7.84 6.50
N ILE A 166 4.48 -7.56 7.37
CA ILE A 166 4.32 -6.24 8.01
C ILE A 166 5.53 -5.91 8.90
N HIS A 167 6.07 -6.88 9.67
CA HIS A 167 7.27 -6.64 10.48
C HIS A 167 8.48 -6.27 9.61
N ILE A 168 8.69 -6.98 8.51
CA ILE A 168 9.73 -6.66 7.52
C ILE A 168 9.50 -5.26 6.93
N ALA A 169 8.25 -4.94 6.60
CA ALA A 169 7.87 -3.65 6.04
C ALA A 169 8.09 -2.48 7.03
N ASN A 170 7.77 -2.67 8.32
CA ASN A 170 8.08 -1.68 9.36
C ASN A 170 9.59 -1.41 9.44
N THR A 171 10.42 -2.46 9.27
CA THR A 171 11.89 -2.30 9.26
C THR A 171 12.36 -1.56 8.02
N ALA A 172 11.81 -1.87 6.84
CA ALA A 172 12.14 -1.17 5.60
C ALA A 172 11.74 0.31 5.66
N ALA A 173 10.53 0.60 6.11
CA ALA A 173 10.04 1.97 6.27
C ALA A 173 10.89 2.77 7.27
N SER A 174 11.28 2.17 8.41
CA SER A 174 12.14 2.84 9.40
C SER A 174 13.52 3.18 8.84
N ALA A 175 14.09 2.33 7.99
CA ALA A 175 15.37 2.60 7.33
C ALA A 175 15.25 3.76 6.33
N VAL A 176 14.17 3.80 5.53
CA VAL A 176 13.91 4.90 4.60
C VAL A 176 13.71 6.22 5.33
N VAL A 177 12.94 6.22 6.42
CA VAL A 177 12.71 7.42 7.25
C VAL A 177 14.01 7.94 7.88
N GLY A 178 15.01 7.10 8.10
CA GLY A 178 16.31 7.44 8.66
C GLY A 178 17.28 8.12 7.69
N VAL A 179 16.93 8.24 6.41
CA VAL A 179 17.78 8.88 5.38
C VAL A 179 17.03 10.01 4.67
N LYS A 180 17.76 10.83 3.91
CA LYS A 180 17.14 11.90 3.11
C LYS A 180 16.66 11.35 1.76
N GLY A 181 15.41 11.61 1.43
CA GLY A 181 14.79 11.23 0.15
C GLY A 181 13.92 9.99 0.26
N ALA A 182 13.32 9.59 -0.87
CA ALA A 182 12.25 8.60 -0.92
C ALA A 182 12.72 7.13 -0.97
N SER A 183 14.02 6.87 -1.09
CA SER A 183 14.55 5.52 -1.28
C SER A 183 15.95 5.38 -0.71
N LEU A 184 16.30 4.15 -0.34
CA LEU A 184 17.66 3.80 0.08
C LEU A 184 18.59 3.70 -1.14
N THR A 185 19.84 4.10 -0.98
CA THR A 185 20.90 3.73 -1.90
C THR A 185 21.17 2.22 -1.82
N GLU A 186 21.80 1.64 -2.84
CA GLU A 186 22.16 0.21 -2.84
C GLU A 186 23.03 -0.16 -1.62
N LYS A 187 23.91 0.74 -1.18
CA LYS A 187 24.75 0.54 0.00
C LYS A 187 23.91 0.45 1.27
N GLU A 188 23.02 1.43 1.49
CA GLU A 188 22.13 1.48 2.66
C GLU A 188 21.20 0.27 2.68
N PHE A 189 20.64 -0.13 1.52
CA PHE A 189 19.83 -1.33 1.40
C PHE A 189 20.61 -2.59 1.79
N ARG A 190 21.84 -2.75 1.32
CA ARG A 190 22.69 -3.89 1.69
C ARG A 190 23.06 -3.91 3.18
N GLU A 191 23.28 -2.76 3.79
CA GLU A 191 23.55 -2.64 5.23
C GLU A 191 22.31 -3.03 6.04
N MET A 192 21.15 -2.53 5.66
CA MET A 192 19.87 -2.90 6.27
C MET A 192 19.58 -4.40 6.13
N SER A 193 19.74 -4.97 4.94
CA SER A 193 19.44 -6.40 4.68
C SER A 193 20.35 -7.36 5.46
N ARG A 194 21.57 -6.96 5.82
CA ARG A 194 22.43 -7.74 6.71
C ARG A 194 21.88 -7.85 8.13
N CYS A 195 21.15 -6.82 8.59
CA CYS A 195 20.50 -6.83 9.90
C CYS A 195 19.28 -7.76 9.95
N TRP A 196 18.71 -8.12 8.80
CA TRP A 196 17.56 -9.05 8.73
C TRP A 196 17.93 -10.52 8.81
N GLY A 197 19.23 -10.84 8.88
CA GLY A 197 19.73 -12.22 8.88
C GLY A 197 19.56 -12.91 7.53
N GLN A 198 20.43 -13.88 7.24
CA GLN A 198 20.58 -14.61 5.97
C GLN A 198 19.33 -15.40 5.47
N LYS A 199 18.11 -15.09 5.93
CA LYS A 199 16.89 -15.84 5.62
C LYS A 199 15.84 -15.03 4.83
N VAL A 200 16.18 -13.86 4.33
CA VAL A 200 15.21 -13.02 3.60
C VAL A 200 15.42 -13.02 2.08
N PHE A 201 16.55 -13.60 1.62
CA PHE A 201 16.80 -13.80 0.18
C PHE A 201 17.34 -15.18 -0.06
#